data_2f066c523e38c7dddb16cd7d47037cab
#
_entry.id   2f066c523e38c7dddb16cd7d47037cab
#
_cell.length_a   1.000
_cell.length_b   1.000
_cell.length_c   1.000
_cell.angle_alpha   90.00
_cell.angle_beta   90.00
_cell.angle_gamma   90.00
#
_symmetry.space_group_name_H-M   'P 1'
#
loop_
_entity.id
_entity.type
_entity.pdbx_description
1 polymer ?
#
loop_
_entity_poly.entity_id
_entity_poly.type
_entity_poly.pdbx_seq_one_letter_code
_entity_poly.pdbx_strand_id
1 'polypeptide(L)'
;AYRKNRELQQMVDEWSREHEPIYYFASMDQVRHCVWRVDEPEKVAAMEKAFERIPAAYIADGHHRAASAVKVGLKRRQENPGYTGRAPFNYFLSVRFPEDQLKILPYNRVVSDLNGRSKKEFLEEIAGHFQVEPLGRQPFAPGEKGTFGMILEGQWYKLKAKPEILSSDPVKGLDVSVLQDWLLGPVLGIQDPRTDKR
;
A
#
# COMPACT_ATOMS: atom_id res chain seq x y z
N ALA A 1 -2.40 -6.27 5.57
CA ALA A 1 -1.93 -5.61 6.81
C ALA A 1 -3.03 -5.59 7.86
N TYR A 2 -2.66 -5.61 9.13
CA TYR A 2 -3.59 -5.46 10.26
C TYR A 2 -2.94 -4.59 11.35
N ARG A 3 -3.77 -3.99 12.20
CA ARG A 3 -3.29 -3.20 13.36
C ARG A 3 -2.52 -4.11 14.31
N LYS A 4 -1.35 -3.65 14.78
CA LYS A 4 -0.50 -4.42 15.69
C LYS A 4 -1.30 -5.00 16.85
N ASN A 5 -1.17 -6.31 17.05
CA ASN A 5 -1.75 -7.05 18.14
C ASN A 5 -0.64 -7.69 18.98
N ARG A 6 -0.49 -7.25 20.24
CA ARG A 6 0.60 -7.71 21.11
C ARG A 6 0.50 -9.20 21.44
N GLU A 7 -0.70 -9.71 21.59
CA GLU A 7 -0.93 -11.13 21.92
C GLU A 7 -0.48 -12.03 20.74
N LEU A 8 -0.85 -11.68 19.50
CA LEU A 8 -0.38 -12.40 18.30
C LEU A 8 1.13 -12.34 18.16
N GLN A 9 1.73 -11.16 18.39
CA GLN A 9 3.18 -11.03 18.33
C GLN A 9 3.86 -11.92 19.36
N GLN A 10 3.37 -11.94 20.58
CA GLN A 10 3.91 -12.78 21.65
C GLN A 10 3.82 -14.27 21.30
N MET A 11 2.67 -14.74 20.78
CA MET A 11 2.49 -16.13 20.33
C MET A 11 3.52 -16.52 19.25
N VAL A 12 3.77 -15.63 18.29
CA VAL A 12 4.75 -15.84 17.22
C VAL A 12 6.18 -15.87 17.78
N ASP A 13 6.51 -14.95 18.67
CA ASP A 13 7.84 -14.84 19.27
C ASP A 13 8.15 -16.04 20.19
N GLU A 14 7.18 -16.52 20.95
CA GLU A 14 7.30 -17.70 21.77
C GLU A 14 7.49 -18.95 20.92
N TRP A 15 6.61 -19.16 19.94
CA TRP A 15 6.70 -20.31 19.04
C TRP A 15 8.04 -20.37 18.30
N SER A 16 8.49 -19.25 17.76
CA SER A 16 9.76 -19.19 17.01
C SER A 16 11.01 -19.39 17.87
N ARG A 17 10.93 -19.17 19.17
CA ARG A 17 12.03 -19.46 20.10
C ARG A 17 12.07 -20.92 20.56
N GLU A 18 10.92 -21.56 20.64
CA GLU A 18 10.76 -22.90 21.20
C GLU A 18 10.85 -24.00 20.14
N HIS A 19 10.74 -23.63 18.84
CA HIS A 19 10.71 -24.58 17.73
C HIS A 19 11.74 -24.24 16.65
N GLU A 20 12.30 -25.27 16.04
CA GLU A 20 13.15 -25.12 14.86
C GLU A 20 12.31 -24.75 13.62
N PRO A 21 12.81 -23.85 12.76
CA PRO A 21 12.13 -23.52 11.52
C PRO A 21 12.15 -24.69 10.54
N ILE A 22 11.06 -24.91 9.80
CA ILE A 22 11.02 -25.91 8.71
C ILE A 22 11.80 -25.46 7.48
N TYR A 23 12.01 -24.15 7.31
CA TYR A 23 12.91 -23.57 6.32
C TYR A 23 13.72 -22.44 6.93
N TYR A 24 15.02 -22.44 6.63
CA TYR A 24 15.94 -21.38 6.98
C TYR A 24 16.95 -21.19 5.86
N PHE A 25 16.88 -20.09 5.14
CA PHE A 25 17.81 -19.78 4.05
C PHE A 25 17.97 -18.26 3.85
N ALA A 26 19.06 -17.89 3.18
CA ALA A 26 19.27 -16.53 2.70
C ALA A 26 19.05 -16.47 1.20
N SER A 27 18.29 -15.48 0.72
CA SER A 27 18.15 -15.19 -0.70
C SER A 27 19.35 -14.40 -1.25
N MET A 28 19.40 -14.20 -2.58
CA MET A 28 20.54 -13.56 -3.26
C MET A 28 20.76 -12.11 -2.80
N ASP A 29 19.72 -11.43 -2.32
CA ASP A 29 19.72 -10.07 -1.74
C ASP A 29 20.10 -10.03 -0.25
N GLN A 30 20.64 -11.14 0.30
CA GLN A 30 21.05 -11.30 1.70
C GLN A 30 19.89 -11.26 2.71
N VAL A 31 18.64 -11.32 2.27
CA VAL A 31 17.49 -11.43 3.16
C VAL A 31 17.38 -12.85 3.69
N ARG A 32 17.26 -12.99 5.01
CA ARG A 32 17.04 -14.28 5.66
C ARG A 32 15.55 -14.60 5.72
N HIS A 33 15.21 -15.81 5.27
CA HIS A 33 13.87 -16.35 5.31
C HIS A 33 13.80 -17.48 6.32
N CYS A 34 12.92 -17.34 7.30
CA CYS A 34 12.65 -18.36 8.30
C CYS A 34 11.17 -18.67 8.27
N VAL A 35 10.82 -19.96 8.24
CA VAL A 35 9.43 -20.41 8.20
C VAL A 35 9.22 -21.46 9.29
N TRP A 36 8.22 -21.24 10.13
CA TRP A 36 7.75 -22.18 11.13
C TRP A 36 6.35 -22.67 10.78
N ARG A 37 6.04 -23.89 11.13
CA ARG A 37 4.69 -24.42 11.06
C ARG A 37 4.11 -24.45 12.47
N VAL A 38 2.95 -23.86 12.64
CA VAL A 38 2.14 -24.00 13.86
C VAL A 38 1.07 -25.03 13.58
N ASP A 39 1.19 -26.23 14.18
CA ASP A 39 0.29 -27.35 13.95
C ASP A 39 -0.33 -27.94 15.23
N GLU A 40 0.01 -27.40 16.39
CA GLU A 40 -0.67 -27.73 17.66
C GLU A 40 -2.09 -27.15 17.66
N PRO A 41 -3.13 -27.99 17.79
CA PRO A 41 -4.51 -27.53 17.68
C PRO A 41 -4.88 -26.39 18.66
N GLU A 42 -4.35 -26.44 19.87
CA GLU A 42 -4.60 -25.40 20.88
C GLU A 42 -3.96 -24.06 20.49
N LYS A 43 -2.74 -24.08 19.94
CA LYS A 43 -2.04 -22.87 19.47
C LYS A 43 -2.73 -22.28 18.22
N VAL A 44 -3.13 -23.14 17.29
CA VAL A 44 -3.90 -22.72 16.11
C VAL A 44 -5.21 -22.05 16.54
N ALA A 45 -5.98 -22.69 17.41
CA ALA A 45 -7.24 -22.13 17.92
C ALA A 45 -7.05 -20.81 18.69
N ALA A 46 -5.95 -20.68 19.45
CA ALA A 46 -5.61 -19.44 20.15
C ALA A 46 -5.28 -18.31 19.16
N MET A 47 -4.50 -18.58 18.11
CA MET A 47 -4.20 -17.62 17.05
C MET A 47 -5.46 -17.21 16.27
N GLU A 48 -6.31 -18.17 15.90
CA GLU A 48 -7.59 -17.88 15.23
C GLU A 48 -8.44 -16.92 16.08
N LYS A 49 -8.62 -17.23 17.36
CA LYS A 49 -9.37 -16.39 18.30
C LYS A 49 -8.76 -14.99 18.47
N ALA A 50 -7.43 -14.88 18.44
CA ALA A 50 -6.74 -13.59 18.51
C ALA A 50 -6.98 -12.77 17.21
N PHE A 51 -7.00 -13.42 16.04
CA PHE A 51 -7.32 -12.78 14.76
C PHE A 51 -8.78 -12.36 14.65
N GLU A 52 -9.72 -13.10 15.21
CA GLU A 52 -11.15 -12.75 15.25
C GLU A 52 -11.42 -11.41 15.98
N ARG A 53 -10.57 -11.04 16.93
CA ARG A 53 -10.67 -9.77 17.66
C ARG A 53 -10.10 -8.58 16.88
N ILE A 54 -9.47 -8.81 15.73
CA ILE A 54 -8.97 -7.74 14.87
C ILE A 54 -10.12 -7.24 14.00
N PRO A 55 -10.56 -5.98 14.15
CA PRO A 55 -11.79 -5.50 13.52
C PRO A 55 -11.70 -5.41 12.00
N ALA A 56 -10.50 -5.22 11.45
CA ALA A 56 -10.28 -5.14 10.01
C ALA A 56 -8.86 -5.54 9.61
N ALA A 57 -8.76 -6.19 8.46
CA ALA A 57 -7.50 -6.38 7.73
C ALA A 57 -7.57 -5.65 6.40
N TYR A 58 -6.46 -5.05 6.00
CA TYR A 58 -6.36 -4.24 4.79
C TYR A 58 -5.54 -4.98 3.75
N ILE A 59 -6.01 -5.03 2.50
CA ILE A 59 -5.27 -5.64 1.40
C ILE A 59 -4.12 -4.70 1.04
N ALA A 60 -2.89 -5.12 1.30
CA ALA A 60 -1.69 -4.38 0.94
C ALA A 60 -1.21 -4.73 -0.48
N ASP A 61 -1.39 -5.98 -0.89
CA ASP A 61 -1.09 -6.48 -2.24
C ASP A 61 -2.03 -7.64 -2.59
N GLY A 62 -2.10 -8.00 -3.88
CA GLY A 62 -2.90 -9.11 -4.37
C GLY A 62 -4.39 -8.82 -4.48
N HIS A 63 -4.80 -7.58 -4.75
CA HIS A 63 -6.21 -7.18 -4.91
C HIS A 63 -6.97 -8.05 -5.91
N HIS A 64 -6.37 -8.37 -7.08
CA HIS A 64 -7.02 -9.23 -8.09
C HIS A 64 -7.12 -10.67 -7.64
N ARG A 65 -6.12 -11.21 -6.95
CA ARG A 65 -6.14 -12.56 -6.39
C ARG A 65 -7.22 -12.71 -5.33
N ALA A 66 -7.31 -11.75 -4.40
CA ALA A 66 -8.36 -11.73 -3.38
C ALA A 66 -9.76 -11.60 -4.00
N ALA A 67 -9.96 -10.66 -4.93
CA ALA A 67 -11.23 -10.48 -5.63
C ALA A 67 -11.66 -11.74 -6.41
N SER A 68 -10.72 -12.41 -7.08
CA SER A 68 -10.98 -13.65 -7.81
C SER A 68 -11.36 -14.79 -6.84
N ALA A 69 -10.65 -14.94 -5.73
CA ALA A 69 -10.97 -15.95 -4.72
C ALA A 69 -12.38 -15.76 -4.14
N VAL A 70 -12.77 -14.51 -3.84
CA VAL A 70 -14.12 -14.17 -3.36
C VAL A 70 -15.16 -14.52 -4.42
N LYS A 71 -14.97 -14.12 -5.69
CA LYS A 71 -15.91 -14.43 -6.78
C LYS A 71 -16.09 -15.94 -6.96
N VAL A 72 -14.99 -16.70 -6.95
CA VAL A 72 -15.04 -18.17 -7.06
C VAL A 72 -15.76 -18.77 -5.86
N GLY A 73 -15.45 -18.33 -4.65
CA GLY A 73 -16.10 -18.80 -3.44
C GLY A 73 -17.63 -18.58 -3.47
N LEU A 74 -18.06 -17.37 -3.84
CA LEU A 74 -19.49 -17.04 -3.96
C LEU A 74 -20.18 -17.91 -5.02
N LYS A 75 -19.57 -18.06 -6.21
CA LYS A 75 -20.12 -18.92 -7.26
C LYS A 75 -20.26 -20.38 -6.80
N ARG A 76 -19.21 -20.92 -6.17
CA ARG A 76 -19.22 -22.31 -5.67
C ARG A 76 -20.27 -22.53 -4.57
N ARG A 77 -20.52 -21.56 -3.72
CA ARG A 77 -21.59 -21.60 -2.71
C ARG A 77 -22.97 -21.68 -3.37
N GLN A 78 -23.20 -20.90 -4.43
CA GLN A 78 -24.46 -20.94 -5.19
C GLN A 78 -24.65 -22.28 -5.90
N GLU A 79 -23.59 -22.85 -6.49
CA GLU A 79 -23.64 -24.15 -7.20
C GLU A 79 -23.76 -25.35 -6.24
N ASN A 80 -23.47 -25.20 -4.96
CA ASN A 80 -23.45 -26.26 -3.95
C ASN A 80 -24.22 -25.83 -2.70
N PRO A 81 -25.57 -25.76 -2.71
CA PRO A 81 -26.36 -25.24 -1.59
C PRO A 81 -26.18 -26.00 -0.25
N GLY A 82 -25.71 -27.26 -0.32
CA GLY A 82 -25.43 -28.09 0.85
C GLY A 82 -23.97 -28.02 1.34
N TYR A 83 -23.19 -27.01 0.94
CA TYR A 83 -21.78 -26.87 1.35
C TYR A 83 -21.65 -26.71 2.86
N THR A 84 -20.53 -27.20 3.40
CA THR A 84 -20.17 -26.98 4.80
C THR A 84 -19.15 -25.85 4.91
N GLY A 85 -19.02 -25.23 6.08
CA GLY A 85 -18.01 -24.21 6.35
C GLY A 85 -16.57 -24.68 6.06
N ARG A 86 -16.32 -25.99 6.06
CA ARG A 86 -15.01 -26.61 5.77
C ARG A 86 -14.75 -26.84 4.27
N ALA A 87 -15.67 -26.51 3.37
CA ALA A 87 -15.47 -26.68 1.94
C ALA A 87 -14.25 -25.84 1.47
N PRO A 88 -13.32 -26.42 0.67
CA PRO A 88 -12.06 -25.74 0.29
C PRO A 88 -12.23 -24.36 -0.36
N PHE A 89 -13.32 -24.14 -1.09
CA PHE A 89 -13.61 -22.86 -1.75
C PHE A 89 -14.03 -21.74 -0.76
N ASN A 90 -14.15 -22.04 0.53
CA ASN A 90 -14.36 -21.02 1.57
C ASN A 90 -13.05 -20.40 2.06
N TYR A 91 -11.92 -20.91 1.63
CA TYR A 91 -10.59 -20.49 2.09
C TYR A 91 -9.70 -20.06 0.94
N PHE A 92 -8.79 -19.17 1.22
CA PHE A 92 -7.65 -18.85 0.35
C PHE A 92 -6.43 -18.52 1.18
N LEU A 93 -5.25 -18.71 0.61
CA LEU A 93 -4.01 -18.38 1.29
C LEU A 93 -3.91 -16.87 1.50
N SER A 94 -3.70 -16.47 2.76
CA SER A 94 -3.50 -15.08 3.14
C SER A 94 -2.23 -14.93 3.97
N VAL A 95 -1.32 -14.06 3.52
CA VAL A 95 -0.15 -13.66 4.31
C VAL A 95 -0.52 -12.37 5.03
N ARG A 96 -0.34 -12.35 6.36
CA ARG A 96 -0.79 -11.24 7.22
C ARG A 96 0.40 -10.61 7.93
N PHE A 97 0.53 -9.30 7.82
CA PHE A 97 1.58 -8.52 8.47
C PHE A 97 0.99 -7.52 9.45
N PRO A 98 1.54 -7.37 10.66
CA PRO A 98 1.24 -6.22 11.49
C PRO A 98 1.74 -4.93 10.81
N GLU A 99 0.99 -3.85 10.95
CA GLU A 99 1.25 -2.59 10.22
C GLU A 99 2.65 -1.99 10.47
N ASP A 100 3.19 -2.20 11.67
CA ASP A 100 4.50 -1.68 12.07
C ASP A 100 5.69 -2.46 11.48
N GLN A 101 5.44 -3.58 10.83
CA GLN A 101 6.43 -4.34 10.06
C GLN A 101 6.42 -4.00 8.55
N LEU A 102 5.53 -3.12 8.13
CA LEU A 102 5.42 -2.69 6.74
C LEU A 102 5.96 -1.27 6.57
N LYS A 103 6.67 -1.07 5.48
CA LYS A 103 7.14 0.25 5.06
C LYS A 103 6.47 0.62 3.73
N ILE A 104 5.79 1.76 3.72
CA ILE A 104 5.25 2.33 2.49
C ILE A 104 6.39 3.08 1.79
N LEU A 105 6.71 2.65 0.58
CA LEU A 105 7.70 3.32 -0.26
C LEU A 105 7.03 4.39 -1.13
N PRO A 106 7.77 5.43 -1.55
CA PRO A 106 7.27 6.42 -2.49
C PRO A 106 6.84 5.73 -3.79
N TYR A 107 5.65 6.05 -4.28
CA TYR A 107 5.17 5.59 -5.57
C TYR A 107 5.30 6.72 -6.59
N ASN A 108 6.51 6.91 -7.07
CA ASN A 108 6.86 8.01 -7.96
C ASN A 108 6.13 7.91 -9.30
N ARG A 109 5.82 9.07 -9.88
CA ARG A 109 5.28 9.21 -11.23
C ARG A 109 6.36 9.83 -12.11
N VAL A 110 6.54 9.27 -13.29
CA VAL A 110 7.39 9.84 -14.34
C VAL A 110 6.46 10.28 -15.46
N VAL A 111 6.62 11.53 -15.90
CA VAL A 111 5.78 12.13 -16.93
C VAL A 111 6.69 12.61 -18.04
N SER A 112 6.34 12.33 -19.30
CA SER A 112 7.18 12.57 -20.47
C SER A 112 7.14 14.00 -20.98
N ASP A 113 6.06 14.74 -20.71
CA ASP A 113 5.85 16.11 -21.21
C ASP A 113 5.02 16.97 -20.25
N LEU A 114 4.97 18.27 -20.52
CA LEU A 114 4.23 19.26 -19.75
C LEU A 114 2.85 19.61 -20.34
N ASN A 115 2.29 18.73 -21.16
CA ASN A 115 1.00 18.95 -21.83
C ASN A 115 0.99 20.25 -22.64
N GLY A 116 2.03 20.47 -23.45
CA GLY A 116 2.18 21.62 -24.32
C GLY A 116 2.61 22.93 -23.63
N ARG A 117 2.85 22.93 -22.33
CA ARG A 117 3.29 24.09 -21.57
C ARG A 117 4.82 24.23 -21.58
N SER A 118 5.27 25.48 -21.53
CA SER A 118 6.65 25.78 -21.15
C SER A 118 6.85 25.53 -19.65
N LYS A 119 8.08 25.35 -19.20
CA LYS A 119 8.41 25.24 -17.79
C LYS A 119 7.84 26.38 -16.93
N LYS A 120 7.92 27.61 -17.46
CA LYS A 120 7.42 28.79 -16.74
C LYS A 120 5.91 28.70 -16.53
N GLU A 121 5.15 28.45 -17.60
CA GLU A 121 3.69 28.32 -17.53
C GLU A 121 3.27 27.19 -16.60
N PHE A 122 3.97 26.05 -16.66
CA PHE A 122 3.69 24.93 -15.76
C PHE A 122 3.92 25.31 -14.29
N LEU A 123 5.04 25.95 -13.96
CA LEU A 123 5.33 26.36 -12.58
C LEU A 123 4.35 27.44 -12.08
N GLU A 124 3.94 28.36 -12.93
CA GLU A 124 2.91 29.36 -12.59
C GLU A 124 1.55 28.71 -12.33
N GLU A 125 1.14 27.73 -13.13
CA GLU A 125 -0.14 27.06 -12.97
C GLU A 125 -0.17 26.21 -11.69
N ILE A 126 0.85 25.41 -11.41
CA ILE A 126 0.89 24.63 -10.17
C ILE A 126 1.02 25.50 -8.92
N ALA A 127 1.61 26.70 -9.03
CA ALA A 127 1.68 27.66 -7.92
C ALA A 127 0.28 28.15 -7.49
N GLY A 128 -0.75 27.96 -8.31
CA GLY A 128 -2.15 28.18 -7.91
C GLY A 128 -2.59 27.28 -6.76
N HIS A 129 -2.10 26.04 -6.72
CA HIS A 129 -2.52 24.99 -5.79
C HIS A 129 -1.44 24.60 -4.79
N PHE A 130 -0.17 24.79 -5.12
CA PHE A 130 0.96 24.42 -4.30
C PHE A 130 1.85 25.63 -4.00
N GLN A 131 2.51 25.62 -2.85
CA GLN A 131 3.69 26.42 -2.62
C GLN A 131 4.86 25.72 -3.32
N VAL A 132 5.55 26.42 -4.22
CA VAL A 132 6.63 25.87 -5.04
C VAL A 132 7.95 26.47 -4.58
N GLU A 133 8.82 25.64 -4.01
CA GLU A 133 10.15 26.04 -3.52
C GLU A 133 11.23 25.39 -4.39
N PRO A 134 12.04 26.16 -5.12
CA PRO A 134 13.15 25.61 -5.90
C PRO A 134 14.32 25.22 -4.98
N LEU A 135 14.82 24.00 -5.15
CA LEU A 135 15.94 23.43 -4.38
C LEU A 135 17.22 23.23 -5.22
N GLY A 136 17.19 23.64 -6.50
CA GLY A 136 18.30 23.45 -7.41
C GLY A 136 18.60 21.97 -7.66
N ARG A 137 19.84 21.55 -7.40
CA ARG A 137 20.26 20.15 -7.57
C ARG A 137 20.15 19.31 -6.30
N GLN A 138 19.68 19.87 -5.21
CA GLN A 138 19.56 19.16 -3.93
C GLN A 138 18.34 18.23 -3.95
N PRO A 139 18.53 16.90 -3.82
CA PRO A 139 17.42 15.95 -3.74
C PRO A 139 16.51 16.22 -2.54
N PHE A 140 15.22 16.03 -2.73
CA PHE A 140 14.22 16.19 -1.69
C PHE A 140 13.33 14.95 -1.58
N ALA A 141 13.27 14.36 -0.39
CA ALA A 141 12.33 13.32 -0.04
C ALA A 141 11.26 13.89 0.90
N PRO A 142 9.96 13.83 0.54
CA PRO A 142 8.89 14.32 1.39
C PRO A 142 8.83 13.57 2.72
N GLY A 143 8.75 14.30 3.85
CA GLY A 143 8.62 13.74 5.20
C GLY A 143 7.28 14.09 5.87
N GLU A 144 6.49 14.96 5.25
CA GLU A 144 5.22 15.46 5.79
C GLU A 144 4.09 15.25 4.77
N LYS A 145 2.89 14.97 5.29
CA LYS A 145 1.67 14.89 4.47
C LYS A 145 1.44 16.20 3.69
N GLY A 146 0.99 16.07 2.46
CA GLY A 146 0.77 17.22 1.57
C GLY A 146 2.04 17.82 0.99
N THR A 147 3.18 17.13 1.09
CA THR A 147 4.44 17.55 0.46
C THR A 147 4.88 16.58 -0.62
N PHE A 148 5.49 17.11 -1.70
CA PHE A 148 5.95 16.33 -2.84
C PHE A 148 7.32 16.82 -3.30
N GLY A 149 8.16 15.89 -3.73
CA GLY A 149 9.38 16.22 -4.46
C GLY A 149 9.13 16.14 -5.96
N MET A 150 9.55 17.14 -6.72
CA MET A 150 9.46 17.17 -8.17
C MET A 150 10.83 17.45 -8.78
N ILE A 151 11.18 16.70 -9.82
CA ILE A 151 12.32 17.01 -10.68
C ILE A 151 11.78 17.52 -12.00
N LEU A 152 12.25 18.68 -12.42
CA LEU A 152 11.94 19.28 -13.71
C LEU A 152 13.21 19.87 -14.33
N GLU A 153 13.60 19.38 -15.50
CA GLU A 153 14.83 19.77 -16.21
C GLU A 153 16.08 19.74 -15.31
N GLY A 154 16.23 18.67 -14.53
CA GLY A 154 17.39 18.46 -13.65
C GLY A 154 17.42 19.32 -12.39
N GLN A 155 16.37 20.06 -12.12
CA GLN A 155 16.19 20.85 -10.89
C GLN A 155 15.13 20.24 -9.99
N TRP A 156 15.41 20.22 -8.70
CA TRP A 156 14.47 19.80 -7.67
C TRP A 156 13.60 20.96 -7.21
N TYR A 157 12.36 20.63 -6.93
CA TYR A 157 11.37 21.50 -6.33
C TYR A 157 10.68 20.77 -5.19
N LYS A 158 10.44 21.48 -4.09
CA LYS A 158 9.54 21.05 -3.05
C LYS A 158 8.19 21.68 -3.33
N LEU A 159 7.16 20.84 -3.42
CA LEU A 159 5.78 21.28 -3.53
C LEU A 159 5.10 21.04 -2.18
N LYS A 160 4.40 22.04 -1.65
CA LYS A 160 3.56 21.90 -0.47
C LYS A 160 2.14 22.29 -0.86
N ALA A 161 1.21 21.35 -0.70
CA ALA A 161 -0.21 21.57 -0.96
C ALA A 161 -0.75 22.72 -0.10
N LYS A 162 -1.48 23.65 -0.71
CA LYS A 162 -2.14 24.71 0.01
C LYS A 162 -3.34 24.15 0.79
N PRO A 163 -3.77 24.80 1.90
CA PRO A 163 -4.87 24.31 2.73
C PRO A 163 -6.16 24.02 1.98
N GLU A 164 -6.46 24.80 0.94
CA GLU A 164 -7.69 24.74 0.14
C GLU A 164 -7.86 23.44 -0.65
N ILE A 165 -6.75 22.76 -0.96
CA ILE A 165 -6.76 21.51 -1.71
C ILE A 165 -6.61 20.28 -0.83
N LEU A 166 -6.43 20.45 0.48
CA LEU A 166 -6.37 19.36 1.44
C LEU A 166 -7.77 18.91 1.84
N SER A 167 -7.95 17.62 2.02
CA SER A 167 -9.24 17.04 2.42
C SER A 167 -9.10 16.20 3.68
N SER A 168 -10.12 16.22 4.54
CA SER A 168 -10.25 15.32 5.69
C SER A 168 -10.84 13.97 5.32
N ASP A 169 -11.32 13.80 4.08
CA ASP A 169 -11.77 12.51 3.56
C ASP A 169 -10.60 11.51 3.53
N PRO A 170 -10.76 10.28 4.03
CA PRO A 170 -9.68 9.31 4.12
C PRO A 170 -9.08 8.90 2.76
N VAL A 171 -9.80 9.05 1.66
CA VAL A 171 -9.32 8.74 0.31
C VAL A 171 -8.83 9.99 -0.42
N LYS A 172 -9.66 11.04 -0.49
CA LYS A 172 -9.30 12.30 -1.16
C LYS A 172 -8.15 13.03 -0.46
N GLY A 173 -8.01 12.83 0.84
CA GLY A 173 -6.91 13.40 1.62
C GLY A 173 -5.58 12.63 1.54
N LEU A 174 -5.49 11.56 0.74
CA LEU A 174 -4.21 10.90 0.46
C LEU A 174 -3.35 11.75 -0.47
N ASP A 175 -2.04 11.78 -0.25
CA ASP A 175 -1.11 12.55 -1.10
C ASP A 175 -1.19 12.15 -2.57
N VAL A 176 -1.40 10.86 -2.86
CA VAL A 176 -1.60 10.37 -4.23
C VAL A 176 -2.87 10.93 -4.86
N SER A 177 -3.95 11.13 -4.08
CA SER A 177 -5.20 11.73 -4.56
C SER A 177 -5.03 13.22 -4.77
N VAL A 178 -4.39 13.92 -3.84
CA VAL A 178 -4.07 15.35 -3.98
C VAL A 178 -3.23 15.60 -5.23
N LEU A 179 -2.18 14.79 -5.46
CA LEU A 179 -1.35 14.92 -6.65
C LEU A 179 -2.15 14.65 -7.94
N GLN A 180 -3.01 13.65 -7.93
CA GLN A 180 -3.86 13.29 -9.08
C GLN A 180 -4.87 14.39 -9.39
N ASP A 181 -5.59 14.85 -8.38
CA ASP A 181 -6.75 15.73 -8.55
C ASP A 181 -6.34 17.19 -8.82
N TRP A 182 -5.15 17.60 -8.42
CA TRP A 182 -4.71 19.00 -8.49
C TRP A 182 -3.49 19.26 -9.38
N LEU A 183 -2.81 18.20 -9.85
CA LEU A 183 -1.66 18.36 -10.74
C LEU A 183 -1.76 17.42 -11.96
N LEU A 184 -1.79 16.11 -11.76
CA LEU A 184 -1.71 15.17 -12.89
C LEU A 184 -2.92 15.28 -13.82
N GLY A 185 -4.14 15.32 -13.28
CA GLY A 185 -5.38 15.45 -14.04
C GLY A 185 -5.52 16.83 -14.70
N PRO A 186 -5.68 17.91 -13.93
CA PRO A 186 -6.01 19.22 -14.48
C PRO A 186 -4.86 19.87 -15.23
N VAL A 187 -3.63 19.80 -14.75
CA VAL A 187 -2.47 20.50 -15.36
C VAL A 187 -1.84 19.66 -16.46
N LEU A 188 -1.53 18.39 -16.18
CA LEU A 188 -0.85 17.52 -17.13
C LEU A 188 -1.81 16.72 -18.03
N GLY A 189 -3.13 16.75 -17.76
CA GLY A 189 -4.14 16.06 -18.56
C GLY A 189 -4.17 14.54 -18.37
N ILE A 190 -3.47 14.01 -17.36
CA ILE A 190 -3.38 12.56 -17.06
C ILE A 190 -4.57 12.16 -16.20
N GLN A 191 -5.64 11.67 -16.81
CA GLN A 191 -6.87 11.30 -16.09
C GLN A 191 -6.75 9.95 -15.38
N ASP A 192 -6.16 8.96 -16.01
CA ASP A 192 -5.89 7.65 -15.41
C ASP A 192 -4.42 7.26 -15.62
N PRO A 193 -3.57 7.36 -14.59
CA PRO A 193 -2.13 7.06 -14.71
C PRO A 193 -1.83 5.58 -15.00
N ARG A 194 -2.84 4.70 -15.00
CA ARG A 194 -2.69 3.27 -15.36
C ARG A 194 -2.78 3.05 -16.87
N THR A 195 -3.44 3.94 -17.58
CA THR A 195 -3.73 3.81 -19.02
C THR A 195 -3.11 4.91 -19.87
N ASP A 196 -2.78 6.06 -19.28
CA ASP A 196 -2.08 7.14 -19.98
C ASP A 196 -0.64 6.71 -20.31
N LYS A 197 -0.19 7.08 -21.51
CA LYS A 197 1.14 6.73 -22.02
C LYS A 197 2.20 7.78 -21.71
N ARG A 198 1.81 8.90 -21.19
CA ARG A 198 2.71 10.01 -20.79
C ARG A 198 3.11 9.85 -19.35
#